data_8e9aac8ead2f913101a362c96a994513
#
_entry.id   8e9aac8ead2f913101a362c96a994513
#
_cell.length_a   1.000
_cell.length_b   1.000
_cell.length_c   1.000
_cell.angle_alpha   90.00
_cell.angle_beta   90.00
_cell.angle_gamma   90.00
#
_symmetry.space_group_name_H-M   'P 1'
#
loop_
_entity.id
_entity.type
_entity.pdbx_description
1 polymer ?
#
loop_
_entity_poly.entity_id
_entity_poly.type
_entity_poly.pdbx_seq_one_letter_code
_entity_poly.pdbx_strand_id
1 'polypeptide(L)'
;MSTTEIAAVEDVEEALRDVVDPELGINVVDLGLVYGLTVDDANIAVVDMTLTSAACPLQDVIEDQMRMSLDGLVADFRVNWVWMPPWGPDKITDDGREQLRALGFNV
;
A
#
# COMPACT_ATOMS: atom_id res chain seq x y z
N MET A 1 31.15 -7.94 0.10
CA MET A 1 29.92 -7.51 -0.27
C MET A 1 28.97 -7.33 0.87
N SER A 2 28.36 -6.24 0.87
CA SER A 2 27.46 -5.93 1.94
C SER A 2 26.22 -6.82 1.88
N THR A 3 25.87 -7.39 2.99
CA THR A 3 24.68 -8.19 3.08
C THR A 3 23.57 -7.49 3.82
N THR A 4 23.80 -6.24 4.22
CA THR A 4 22.84 -5.47 4.98
C THR A 4 22.25 -4.36 4.15
N GLU A 5 21.89 -4.69 2.93
CA GLU A 5 21.25 -3.71 2.08
C GLU A 5 19.86 -3.38 2.62
N ILE A 6 19.62 -2.10 2.74
CA ILE A 6 18.30 -1.60 3.12
C ILE A 6 17.50 -1.45 1.83
N ALA A 7 16.29 -1.97 1.82
CA ALA A 7 15.42 -1.86 0.64
C ALA A 7 15.17 -0.39 0.32
N ALA A 8 15.21 -0.05 -0.96
CA ALA A 8 14.84 1.28 -1.38
C ALA A 8 13.35 1.50 -1.24
N VAL A 9 12.96 2.74 -0.93
CA VAL A 9 11.54 3.08 -0.82
C VAL A 9 10.79 2.73 -2.11
N GLU A 10 11.43 2.96 -3.27
CA GLU A 10 10.83 2.65 -4.56
C GLU A 10 10.57 1.15 -4.71
N ASP A 11 11.47 0.32 -4.21
CA ASP A 11 11.30 -1.13 -4.29
C ASP A 11 10.14 -1.59 -3.41
N VAL A 12 10.00 -1.00 -2.23
CA VAL A 12 8.91 -1.31 -1.33
C VAL A 12 7.58 -0.85 -1.94
N GLU A 13 7.56 0.34 -2.54
CA GLU A 13 6.37 0.84 -3.22
C GLU A 13 5.95 -0.10 -4.35
N GLU A 14 6.94 -0.57 -5.13
CA GLU A 14 6.66 -1.50 -6.21
C GLU A 14 6.07 -2.80 -5.68
N ALA A 15 6.59 -3.30 -4.57
CA ALA A 15 6.05 -4.49 -3.94
C ALA A 15 4.62 -4.25 -3.44
N LEU A 16 4.32 -3.07 -2.95
CA LEU A 16 2.97 -2.74 -2.49
C LEU A 16 1.95 -2.70 -3.63
N ARG A 17 2.39 -2.58 -4.87
CA ARG A 17 1.48 -2.67 -6.02
C ARG A 17 0.92 -4.07 -6.22
N ASP A 18 1.48 -5.06 -5.53
CA ASP A 18 0.90 -6.40 -5.50
C ASP A 18 -0.17 -6.55 -4.42
N VAL A 19 -0.33 -5.54 -3.56
CA VAL A 19 -1.33 -5.55 -2.51
C VAL A 19 -2.60 -4.91 -3.05
N VAL A 20 -3.65 -5.70 -3.17
CA VAL A 20 -4.88 -5.29 -3.85
C VAL A 20 -6.01 -5.15 -2.84
N ASP A 21 -6.71 -4.02 -2.90
CA ASP A 21 -7.94 -3.82 -2.12
C ASP A 21 -9.00 -4.77 -2.67
N PRO A 22 -9.50 -5.71 -1.86
CA PRO A 22 -10.44 -6.71 -2.36
C PRO A 22 -11.81 -6.15 -2.73
N GLU A 23 -12.15 -4.95 -2.27
CA GLU A 23 -13.43 -4.33 -2.64
C GLU A 23 -13.37 -3.74 -4.05
N LEU A 24 -12.26 -3.13 -4.40
CA LEU A 24 -12.15 -2.40 -5.66
C LEU A 24 -11.33 -3.14 -6.72
N GLY A 25 -10.50 -4.10 -6.30
CA GLY A 25 -9.66 -4.85 -7.22
C GLY A 25 -8.47 -4.08 -7.76
N ILE A 26 -8.12 -2.96 -7.13
CA ILE A 26 -7.01 -2.11 -7.54
C ILE A 26 -5.99 -2.08 -6.40
N ASN A 27 -4.71 -1.97 -6.74
CA ASN A 27 -3.66 -1.98 -5.72
C ASN A 27 -3.70 -0.71 -4.86
N VAL A 28 -3.18 -0.85 -3.65
CA VAL A 28 -3.27 0.21 -2.63
C VAL A 28 -2.49 1.47 -3.02
N VAL A 29 -1.44 1.33 -3.81
CA VAL A 29 -0.65 2.48 -4.26
C VAL A 29 -1.45 3.34 -5.24
N ASP A 30 -2.05 2.71 -6.23
CA ASP A 30 -2.82 3.42 -7.25
C ASP A 30 -4.13 3.98 -6.69
N LEU A 31 -4.66 3.36 -5.65
CA LEU A 31 -5.84 3.90 -4.97
C LEU A 31 -5.53 5.13 -4.11
N GLY A 32 -4.24 5.42 -3.90
CA GLY A 32 -3.86 6.54 -3.05
C GLY A 32 -4.04 6.26 -1.57
N LEU A 33 -3.99 5.01 -1.17
CA LEU A 33 -4.15 4.62 0.23
C LEU A 33 -2.86 4.75 1.02
N VAL A 34 -1.71 4.81 0.33
CA VAL A 34 -0.40 4.94 0.98
C VAL A 34 -0.09 6.42 1.12
N TYR A 35 -0.07 6.92 2.35
CA TYR A 35 0.18 8.33 2.63
C TYR A 35 1.66 8.61 2.90
N GLY A 36 2.40 7.63 3.34
CA GLY A 36 3.82 7.79 3.57
C GLY A 36 4.51 6.44 3.63
N LEU A 37 5.79 6.42 3.30
CA LEU A 37 6.55 5.18 3.26
C LEU A 37 8.00 5.51 3.57
N THR A 38 8.55 4.82 4.58
CA THR A 38 9.96 4.95 4.94
C THR A 38 10.52 3.57 5.23
N VAL A 39 11.84 3.45 5.09
CA VAL A 39 12.56 2.24 5.47
C VAL A 39 13.70 2.69 6.36
N ASP A 40 13.79 2.12 7.57
CA ASP A 40 14.81 2.54 8.52
C ASP A 40 16.10 1.72 8.37
N ASP A 41 17.08 2.03 9.21
CA ASP A 41 18.40 1.40 9.15
C ASP A 41 18.37 -0.09 9.46
N ALA A 42 17.32 -0.55 10.11
CA ALA A 42 17.14 -1.97 10.40
C ALA A 42 16.39 -2.70 9.29
N ASN A 43 16.17 -2.04 8.17
CA ASN A 43 15.42 -2.56 7.03
C ASN A 43 13.97 -2.88 7.41
N ILE A 44 13.38 -2.03 8.25
CA ILE A 44 11.98 -2.14 8.63
C ILE A 44 11.21 -1.07 7.86
N ALA A 45 10.24 -1.51 7.07
CA ALA A 45 9.39 -0.59 6.33
C ALA A 45 8.28 -0.07 7.24
N VAL A 46 8.07 1.24 7.22
CA VAL A 46 6.96 1.86 7.95
C VAL A 46 6.05 2.50 6.91
N VAL A 47 4.83 2.04 6.86
CA VAL A 47 3.86 2.47 5.85
C VAL A 47 2.72 3.18 6.55
N ASP A 48 2.55 4.47 6.23
CA ASP A 48 1.37 5.22 6.69
C ASP A 48 0.31 5.05 5.62
N MET A 49 -0.80 4.43 5.97
CA MET A 49 -1.85 4.19 4.98
C MET A 49 -3.22 4.26 5.60
N THR A 50 -4.21 4.35 4.73
CA THR A 50 -5.60 4.43 5.14
C THR A 50 -6.42 3.39 4.36
N LEU A 51 -7.70 3.32 4.65
CA LEU A 51 -8.65 2.49 3.92
C LEU A 51 -9.73 3.37 3.31
N THR A 52 -10.41 2.83 2.32
CA THR A 52 -11.52 3.53 1.69
C THR A 52 -12.70 3.70 2.63
N SER A 53 -12.77 2.84 3.66
CA SER A 53 -13.81 2.94 4.67
C SER A 53 -13.24 2.51 6.03
N ALA A 54 -13.44 3.34 7.05
CA ALA A 54 -12.99 3.03 8.40
C ALA A 54 -13.77 1.88 9.03
N ALA A 55 -14.95 1.57 8.52
CA ALA A 55 -15.79 0.51 9.04
C ALA A 55 -15.45 -0.85 8.45
N CYS A 56 -14.53 -0.91 7.50
CA CYS A 56 -14.24 -2.12 6.76
C CYS A 56 -13.18 -2.95 7.48
N PRO A 57 -13.40 -4.26 7.69
CA PRO A 57 -12.40 -5.10 8.36
C PRO A 57 -11.29 -5.57 7.41
N LEU A 58 -10.88 -4.73 6.47
CA LEU A 58 -9.88 -5.11 5.48
C LEU A 58 -8.44 -4.93 5.96
N GLN A 59 -8.23 -4.36 7.13
CA GLN A 59 -6.88 -4.14 7.65
C GLN A 59 -6.09 -5.43 7.68
N ASP A 60 -6.69 -6.49 8.22
CA ASP A 60 -6.01 -7.78 8.34
C ASP A 60 -5.69 -8.37 6.98
N VAL A 61 -6.62 -8.26 6.04
CA VAL A 61 -6.42 -8.78 4.69
C VAL A 61 -5.27 -8.07 3.99
N ILE A 62 -5.25 -6.74 4.11
CA ILE A 62 -4.20 -5.93 3.48
C ILE A 62 -2.86 -6.21 4.14
N GLU A 63 -2.81 -6.31 5.47
CA GLU A 63 -1.56 -6.61 6.16
C GLU A 63 -1.03 -7.99 5.80
N ASP A 64 -1.91 -8.97 5.63
CA ASP A 64 -1.49 -10.30 5.18
C ASP A 64 -0.87 -10.26 3.79
N GLN A 65 -1.49 -9.52 2.88
CA GLN A 65 -0.95 -9.36 1.54
C GLN A 65 0.40 -8.63 1.58
N MET A 66 0.53 -7.61 2.42
CA MET A 66 1.78 -6.89 2.57
C MET A 66 2.88 -7.79 3.08
N ARG A 67 2.56 -8.67 4.03
CA ARG A 67 3.55 -9.61 4.56
C ARG A 67 4.07 -10.51 3.45
N MET A 68 3.21 -10.97 2.57
CA MET A 68 3.61 -11.81 1.45
C MET A 68 4.41 -11.03 0.41
N SER A 69 3.99 -9.81 0.10
CA SER A 69 4.65 -8.99 -0.91
C SER A 69 6.01 -8.49 -0.46
N LEU A 70 6.17 -8.22 0.81
CA LEU A 70 7.41 -7.66 1.35
C LEU A 70 8.36 -8.74 1.88
N ASP A 71 7.94 -9.99 1.89
CA ASP A 71 8.78 -11.09 2.34
C ASP A 71 10.04 -11.18 1.48
N GLY A 72 11.20 -11.20 2.13
CA GLY A 72 12.47 -11.25 1.43
C GLY A 72 12.99 -9.89 0.97
N LEU A 73 12.16 -8.85 1.01
CA LEU A 73 12.58 -7.51 0.60
C LEU A 73 12.98 -6.67 1.81
N VAL A 74 12.19 -6.74 2.88
CA VAL A 74 12.47 -6.02 4.13
C VAL A 74 12.52 -7.02 5.27
N ALA A 75 13.19 -6.64 6.36
CA ALA A 75 13.31 -7.51 7.54
C ALA A 75 11.96 -7.62 8.25
N ASP A 76 11.20 -6.52 8.27
CA ASP A 76 9.89 -6.47 8.89
C ASP A 76 9.17 -5.24 8.36
N PHE A 77 7.91 -5.11 8.70
CA PHE A 77 7.18 -3.91 8.32
C PHE A 77 6.17 -3.54 9.41
N ARG A 78 5.79 -2.28 9.41
CA ARG A 78 4.78 -1.75 10.32
C ARG A 78 3.81 -0.91 9.53
N VAL A 79 2.55 -0.95 9.89
CA VAL A 79 1.51 -0.15 9.25
C VAL A 79 0.93 0.79 10.29
N ASN A 80 1.01 2.08 9.99
CA ASN A 80 0.31 3.10 10.76
C ASN A 80 -0.99 3.43 10.04
N TRP A 81 -2.10 3.06 10.61
CA TRP A 81 -3.40 3.34 10.02
C TRP A 81 -3.77 4.78 10.31
N VAL A 82 -3.90 5.56 9.25
CA VAL A 82 -4.13 7.01 9.32
C VAL A 82 -5.52 7.30 8.78
N TRP A 83 -6.32 7.99 9.57
CA TRP A 83 -7.70 8.29 9.19
C TRP A 83 -7.90 9.76 8.83
N MET A 84 -6.89 10.57 9.01
CA MET A 84 -6.93 11.99 8.64
C MET A 84 -5.68 12.35 7.85
N PRO A 85 -5.79 12.97 6.68
CA PRO A 85 -7.07 13.32 6.04
C PRO A 85 -7.80 12.06 5.55
N PRO A 86 -9.13 12.08 5.49
CA PRO A 86 -9.86 10.92 5.00
C PRO A 86 -9.58 10.66 3.53
N TRP A 87 -9.62 9.41 3.15
CA TRP A 87 -9.43 9.04 1.75
C TRP A 87 -10.60 9.56 0.91
N GLY A 88 -10.29 9.94 -0.33
CA GLY A 88 -11.29 10.32 -1.30
C GLY A 88 -10.85 9.94 -2.70
N PRO A 89 -11.77 9.89 -3.67
CA PRO A 89 -11.43 9.50 -5.04
C PRO A 89 -10.38 10.38 -5.71
N ASP A 90 -10.17 11.60 -5.20
CA ASP A 90 -9.16 12.50 -5.72
C ASP A 90 -7.74 12.00 -5.44
N LYS A 91 -7.58 11.03 -4.55
CA LYS A 91 -6.29 10.44 -4.23
C LYS A 91 -5.90 9.30 -5.17
N ILE A 92 -6.83 8.84 -5.99
CA ILE A 92 -6.57 7.76 -6.94
C ILE A 92 -5.67 8.28 -8.05
N THR A 93 -4.64 7.50 -8.40
CA THR A 93 -3.76 7.86 -9.51
C THR A 93 -4.51 7.75 -10.84
N ASP A 94 -3.94 8.36 -11.89
CA ASP A 94 -4.52 8.26 -13.22
C ASP A 94 -4.61 6.80 -13.68
N ASP A 95 -3.57 6.02 -13.40
CA ASP A 95 -3.56 4.59 -13.72
C ASP A 95 -4.66 3.85 -12.96
N GLY A 96 -4.83 4.16 -11.69
CA GLY A 96 -5.89 3.56 -10.87
C GLY A 96 -7.26 3.90 -11.40
N ARG A 97 -7.46 5.13 -11.86
CA ARG A 97 -8.75 5.55 -12.45
C ARG A 97 -9.04 4.79 -13.73
N GLU A 98 -8.04 4.61 -14.57
CA GLU A 98 -8.22 3.86 -15.81
C GLU A 98 -8.60 2.42 -15.52
N GLN A 99 -7.96 1.80 -14.53
CA GLN A 99 -8.27 0.44 -14.14
C GLN A 99 -9.71 0.35 -13.61
N LEU A 100 -10.13 1.31 -12.82
CA LEU A 100 -11.48 1.33 -12.27
C LEU A 100 -12.52 1.51 -13.39
N ARG A 101 -12.24 2.37 -14.36
CA ARG A 101 -13.13 2.55 -15.51
C ARG A 101 -13.26 1.26 -16.30
N ALA A 102 -12.15 0.53 -16.46
CA ALA A 102 -12.18 -0.76 -17.16
C ALA A 102 -13.02 -1.78 -16.41
N LEU A 103 -13.14 -1.66 -15.11
CA LEU A 103 -13.97 -2.54 -14.29
C LEU A 103 -15.42 -2.08 -14.21
N GLY A 104 -15.75 -0.92 -14.80
CA GLY A 104 -17.10 -0.41 -14.81
C GLY A 104 -17.40 0.67 -13.78
N PHE A 105 -16.42 1.10 -13.03
CA PHE A 105 -16.59 2.19 -12.07
C PHE A 105 -16.56 3.53 -12.79
N ASN A 106 -17.37 4.45 -12.33
CA ASN A 106 -17.48 5.77 -12.91
C ASN A 106 -16.65 6.76 -12.08
N VAL A 107 -15.42 6.94 -12.46
CA VAL A 107 -14.49 7.82 -11.74
C VAL A 107 -13.81 8.82 -12.67
#